data_18afdc910c2af289e8e8e5e46a6cb39e
#
_entry.id   18afdc910c2af289e8e8e5e46a6cb39e
#
_cell.length_a   1.000
_cell.length_b   1.000
_cell.length_c   1.000
_cell.angle_alpha   90.00
_cell.angle_beta   90.00
_cell.angle_gamma   90.00
#
_symmetry.space_group_name_H-M   'P 1'
#
loop_
_entity.id
_entity.type
_entity.pdbx_description
1 polymer ?
#
loop_
_entity_poly.entity_id
_entity_poly.type
_entity_poly.pdbx_seq_one_letter_code
_entity_poly.pdbx_strand_id
1 'polypeptide(L)'
;IGHFRMSNGKTLFIDSSDAMSAQQWLAIASLNVSAQPSGTNASTPLPSSGKAGRVFLSAPVNINDLPTHEFDNISWDSKAGIIRMRRERRIGTLVVDSKPLQDADRQQIIHILCNAIRKEGLSMLDWNEDVQRLQRRVAQVRAWHPEMELPDLSTAHLMETAGEWLPFYLDQGGKLKTSTAELRKLNLPKILWAQIPYEQQQEIDRLAPTHIVVP
;
A
#
# COMPACT_ATOMS: atom_id res chain seq x y z
N ILE A 1 1.36 11.02 -28.29
CA ILE A 1 2.14 10.61 -29.48
C ILE A 1 3.56 11.08 -29.25
N GLY A 2 4.57 10.25 -29.66
CA GLY A 2 5.98 10.61 -29.60
C GLY A 2 6.67 10.44 -28.24
N HIS A 3 5.98 10.12 -27.13
CA HIS A 3 6.58 9.84 -25.83
C HIS A 3 6.64 8.34 -25.58
N PHE A 4 7.83 7.85 -25.27
CA PHE A 4 8.08 6.43 -25.04
C PHE A 4 8.77 6.22 -23.69
N ARG A 5 8.45 5.12 -23.04
CA ARG A 5 9.14 4.65 -21.84
C ARG A 5 10.05 3.49 -22.19
N MET A 6 11.30 3.57 -21.77
CA MET A 6 12.29 2.51 -21.98
C MET A 6 12.17 1.39 -20.94
N SER A 7 12.72 0.22 -21.27
CA SER A 7 12.83 -0.93 -20.36
C SER A 7 13.63 -0.65 -19.07
N ASN A 8 14.46 0.39 -19.06
CA ASN A 8 15.21 0.86 -17.89
C ASN A 8 14.47 1.97 -17.10
N GLY A 9 13.20 2.28 -17.44
CA GLY A 9 12.37 3.29 -16.79
C GLY A 9 12.55 4.73 -17.27
N LYS A 10 13.52 5.02 -18.13
CA LYS A 10 13.73 6.38 -18.67
C LYS A 10 12.69 6.72 -19.73
N THR A 11 12.43 8.00 -19.94
CA THR A 11 11.51 8.50 -20.96
C THR A 11 12.28 9.04 -22.17
N LEU A 12 11.75 8.78 -23.35
CA LEU A 12 12.28 9.23 -24.62
C LEU A 12 11.23 10.00 -25.39
N PHE A 13 11.73 10.82 -26.33
CA PHE A 13 10.90 11.59 -27.26
C PHE A 13 11.32 11.34 -28.69
N ILE A 14 10.31 11.13 -29.56
CA ILE A 14 10.43 11.10 -31.01
C ILE A 14 9.53 12.21 -31.55
N ASP A 15 9.99 12.94 -32.55
CA ASP A 15 9.21 14.01 -33.17
C ASP A 15 7.88 13.46 -33.71
N SER A 16 6.80 14.20 -33.51
CA SER A 16 5.47 13.77 -33.96
C SER A 16 5.33 13.65 -35.47
N SER A 17 6.21 14.28 -36.23
CA SER A 17 6.30 14.15 -37.69
C SER A 17 6.99 12.87 -38.16
N ASP A 18 7.70 12.16 -37.27
CA ASP A 18 8.35 10.90 -37.58
C ASP A 18 7.31 9.76 -37.52
N ALA A 19 7.32 8.91 -38.57
CA ALA A 19 6.41 7.76 -38.64
C ALA A 19 6.56 6.79 -37.46
N MET A 20 7.73 6.75 -36.78
CA MET A 20 7.95 5.94 -35.59
C MET A 20 7.20 6.47 -34.37
N SER A 21 6.80 7.74 -34.34
CA SER A 21 6.07 8.34 -33.22
C SER A 21 4.70 7.70 -32.95
N ALA A 22 4.11 7.06 -33.97
CA ALA A 22 2.82 6.36 -33.91
C ALA A 22 2.93 4.87 -33.55
N GLN A 23 4.12 4.32 -33.48
CA GLN A 23 4.34 2.92 -33.17
C GLN A 23 4.12 2.65 -31.68
N GLN A 24 3.59 1.48 -31.36
CA GLN A 24 3.38 1.06 -29.97
C GLN A 24 4.70 0.61 -29.30
N TRP A 25 5.54 -0.11 -30.03
CA TRP A 25 6.78 -0.69 -29.56
C TRP A 25 7.94 -0.40 -30.51
N LEU A 26 9.06 0.03 -29.96
CA LEU A 26 10.26 0.36 -30.72
C LEU A 26 11.51 -0.25 -30.09
N ALA A 27 12.35 -0.82 -30.94
CA ALA A 27 13.75 -1.08 -30.61
C ALA A 27 14.56 0.18 -30.93
N ILE A 28 15.35 0.65 -29.98
CA ILE A 28 16.13 1.87 -30.12
C ILE A 28 17.61 1.52 -30.22
N ALA A 29 18.22 1.84 -31.35
CA ALA A 29 19.62 1.58 -31.61
C ALA A 29 20.51 2.78 -31.28
N SER A 30 19.98 4.01 -31.39
CA SER A 30 20.75 5.23 -31.10
C SER A 30 19.88 6.31 -30.44
N LEU A 31 20.39 6.85 -29.33
CA LEU A 31 19.73 7.93 -28.62
C LEU A 31 20.76 8.89 -28.00
N ASN A 32 20.37 10.14 -27.79
CA ASN A 32 21.15 11.11 -27.03
C ASN A 32 20.44 11.38 -25.70
N VAL A 33 21.13 11.16 -24.59
CA VAL A 33 20.61 11.36 -23.23
C VAL A 33 20.97 12.77 -22.70
N SER A 34 21.79 13.51 -23.39
CA SER A 34 22.26 14.85 -23.01
C SER A 34 21.63 15.92 -23.87
N ALA A 35 20.47 16.42 -23.48
CA ALA A 35 20.00 17.69 -23.99
C ALA A 35 19.74 18.63 -22.82
N GLN A 36 20.77 19.42 -22.49
CA GLN A 36 20.51 20.77 -22.04
C GLN A 36 20.27 21.59 -23.32
N PRO A 37 19.15 22.26 -23.51
CA PRO A 37 19.05 23.28 -24.52
C PRO A 37 19.94 24.44 -24.06
N SER A 38 21.11 24.57 -24.66
CA SER A 38 21.89 25.79 -24.60
C SER A 38 21.22 26.78 -25.55
N GLY A 39 20.61 27.82 -25.00
CA GLY A 39 20.31 29.05 -25.76
C GLY A 39 18.83 29.42 -25.83
N THR A 40 18.59 30.59 -25.26
CA THR A 40 17.56 31.60 -25.52
C THR A 40 16.16 31.45 -24.95
N ASN A 41 15.91 32.32 -23.96
CA ASN A 41 14.66 33.06 -23.65
C ASN A 41 13.35 32.46 -24.16
N ALA A 42 12.67 31.69 -23.31
CA ALA A 42 11.24 31.66 -23.25
C ALA A 42 10.76 31.26 -21.85
N SER A 43 10.14 32.20 -21.20
CA SER A 43 9.45 32.09 -19.92
C SER A 43 8.20 31.23 -20.05
N THR A 44 8.35 29.94 -19.86
CA THR A 44 7.24 29.04 -19.53
C THR A 44 7.77 27.91 -18.64
N PRO A 45 7.24 27.74 -17.42
CA PRO A 45 7.67 26.64 -16.57
C PRO A 45 7.11 25.33 -17.12
N LEU A 46 8.00 24.50 -17.70
CA LEU A 46 7.69 23.10 -17.98
C LEU A 46 7.80 22.29 -16.69
N PRO A 47 6.91 21.30 -16.46
CA PRO A 47 6.96 20.46 -15.26
C PRO A 47 8.28 19.68 -15.25
N SER A 48 8.93 19.67 -14.09
CA SER A 48 10.17 18.99 -13.77
C SER A 48 10.01 17.47 -13.82
N SER A 49 10.05 16.87 -15.00
CA SER A 49 10.20 15.44 -15.22
C SER A 49 11.49 15.20 -15.99
N GLY A 50 12.30 14.27 -15.50
CA GLY A 50 13.67 13.98 -15.88
C GLY A 50 13.96 14.05 -17.39
N LYS A 51 15.18 14.45 -17.73
CA LYS A 51 15.70 14.66 -19.08
C LYS A 51 15.24 13.58 -20.06
N ALA A 52 14.29 13.89 -20.94
CA ALA A 52 13.87 13.00 -22.01
C ALA A 52 14.99 12.93 -23.08
N GLY A 53 15.45 11.73 -23.40
CA GLY A 53 16.42 11.52 -24.47
C GLY A 53 15.75 11.65 -25.84
N ARG A 54 16.52 12.16 -26.87
CA ARG A 54 16.06 12.18 -28.26
C ARG A 54 16.53 10.92 -28.98
N VAL A 55 15.61 10.27 -29.69
CA VAL A 55 15.89 9.08 -30.50
C VAL A 55 16.38 9.49 -31.89
N PHE A 56 17.45 8.86 -32.39
CA PHE A 56 18.00 9.07 -33.74
C PHE A 56 17.82 7.86 -34.64
N LEU A 57 17.80 6.67 -34.09
CA LEU A 57 17.62 5.42 -34.87
C LEU A 57 16.77 4.46 -34.06
N SER A 58 15.63 4.10 -34.63
CA SER A 58 14.71 3.12 -34.06
C SER A 58 14.05 2.29 -35.16
N ALA A 59 13.56 1.12 -34.78
CA ALA A 59 12.77 0.25 -35.67
C ALA A 59 11.55 -0.28 -34.89
N PRO A 60 10.39 -0.50 -35.56
CA PRO A 60 9.25 -1.14 -34.92
C PRO A 60 9.62 -2.58 -34.54
N VAL A 61 9.12 -3.03 -33.40
CA VAL A 61 9.38 -4.38 -32.91
C VAL A 61 8.07 -5.04 -32.48
N ASN A 62 7.96 -6.34 -32.74
CA ASN A 62 6.88 -7.13 -32.18
C ASN A 62 7.25 -7.55 -30.76
N ILE A 63 6.48 -7.09 -29.79
CA ILE A 63 6.75 -7.34 -28.37
C ILE A 63 6.72 -8.84 -28.00
N ASN A 64 6.02 -9.66 -28.78
CA ASN A 64 5.95 -11.11 -28.54
C ASN A 64 7.23 -11.86 -28.92
N ASP A 65 8.10 -11.23 -29.71
CA ASP A 65 9.38 -11.81 -30.12
C ASP A 65 10.50 -11.52 -29.10
N LEU A 66 10.20 -10.71 -28.08
CA LEU A 66 11.16 -10.33 -27.05
C LEU A 66 11.05 -11.22 -25.81
N PRO A 67 12.18 -11.53 -25.15
CA PRO A 67 12.16 -12.26 -23.88
C PRO A 67 11.44 -11.44 -22.80
N THR A 68 10.45 -12.04 -22.17
CA THR A 68 9.69 -11.44 -21.08
C THR A 68 9.82 -12.27 -19.81
N HIS A 69 9.71 -11.63 -18.66
CA HIS A 69 9.69 -12.29 -17.36
C HIS A 69 8.33 -12.06 -16.69
N GLU A 70 7.79 -13.11 -16.08
CA GLU A 70 6.60 -12.99 -15.24
C GLU A 70 6.97 -12.47 -13.85
N PHE A 71 6.16 -11.56 -13.34
CA PHE A 71 6.34 -10.92 -12.04
C PHE A 71 5.00 -10.77 -11.34
N ASP A 72 4.90 -11.31 -10.13
CA ASP A 72 3.70 -11.15 -9.31
C ASP A 72 3.80 -9.83 -8.54
N ASN A 73 2.92 -8.90 -8.87
CA ASN A 73 2.82 -7.58 -8.25
C ASN A 73 1.65 -7.56 -7.28
N ILE A 74 1.96 -7.58 -5.99
CA ILE A 74 1.00 -7.44 -4.90
C ILE A 74 1.30 -6.12 -4.20
N SER A 75 0.35 -5.20 -4.20
CA SER A 75 0.56 -3.86 -3.66
C SER A 75 -0.73 -3.27 -3.08
N TRP A 76 -0.58 -2.39 -2.10
CA TRP A 76 -1.69 -1.59 -1.57
C TRP A 76 -1.96 -0.38 -2.46
N ASP A 77 -3.21 -0.22 -2.89
CA ASP A 77 -3.67 0.97 -3.59
C ASP A 77 -4.43 1.88 -2.60
N SER A 78 -3.76 2.89 -2.09
CA SER A 78 -4.32 3.85 -1.12
C SER A 78 -5.53 4.61 -1.65
N LYS A 79 -5.60 4.87 -2.96
CA LYS A 79 -6.72 5.61 -3.56
C LYS A 79 -7.97 4.76 -3.66
N ALA A 80 -7.81 3.49 -4.03
CA ALA A 80 -8.91 2.54 -4.14
C ALA A 80 -9.23 1.87 -2.80
N GLY A 81 -8.32 1.88 -1.82
CA GLY A 81 -8.46 1.21 -0.54
C GLY A 81 -8.50 -0.32 -0.66
N ILE A 82 -7.73 -0.88 -1.58
CA ILE A 82 -7.70 -2.32 -1.85
C ILE A 82 -6.27 -2.84 -2.09
N ILE A 83 -6.07 -4.12 -1.87
CA ILE A 83 -4.89 -4.83 -2.37
C ILE A 83 -5.09 -5.10 -3.86
N ARG A 84 -4.13 -4.67 -4.67
CA ARG A 84 -4.01 -5.06 -6.07
C ARG A 84 -3.10 -6.26 -6.20
N MET A 85 -3.59 -7.30 -6.83
CA MET A 85 -2.88 -8.54 -7.08
C MET A 85 -2.87 -8.81 -8.58
N ARG A 86 -1.71 -8.70 -9.21
CA ARG A 86 -1.56 -8.86 -10.66
C ARG A 86 -0.32 -9.67 -11.00
N ARG A 87 -0.46 -10.58 -11.94
CA ARG A 87 0.67 -11.20 -12.61
C ARG A 87 0.98 -10.37 -13.86
N GLU A 88 2.18 -9.84 -13.90
CA GLU A 88 2.64 -8.95 -14.96
C GLU A 88 3.74 -9.63 -15.77
N ARG A 89 3.62 -9.53 -17.10
CA ARG A 89 4.69 -9.90 -18.02
C ARG A 89 5.47 -8.64 -18.33
N ARG A 90 6.77 -8.65 -18.05
CA ARG A 90 7.62 -7.46 -18.13
C ARG A 90 8.85 -7.67 -19.00
N ILE A 91 9.32 -6.54 -19.59
CA ILE A 91 10.65 -6.37 -20.18
C ILE A 91 11.32 -5.26 -19.38
N GLY A 92 12.25 -5.61 -18.49
CA GLY A 92 12.79 -4.66 -17.52
C GLY A 92 11.66 -4.04 -16.67
N THR A 93 11.51 -2.72 -16.72
CA THR A 93 10.45 -2.00 -15.99
C THR A 93 9.15 -1.84 -16.78
N LEU A 94 9.11 -2.26 -18.05
CA LEU A 94 7.91 -2.14 -18.89
C LEU A 94 6.96 -3.31 -18.64
N VAL A 95 5.73 -3.00 -18.28
CA VAL A 95 4.64 -3.98 -18.21
C VAL A 95 4.07 -4.15 -19.61
N VAL A 96 4.22 -5.36 -20.16
CA VAL A 96 3.74 -5.74 -21.49
C VAL A 96 2.30 -6.24 -21.43
N ASP A 97 2.02 -7.05 -20.42
CA ASP A 97 0.71 -7.65 -20.16
C ASP A 97 0.48 -7.75 -18.65
N SER A 98 -0.76 -7.71 -18.22
CA SER A 98 -1.11 -7.76 -16.81
C SER A 98 -2.46 -8.45 -16.61
N LYS A 99 -2.45 -9.55 -15.83
CA LYS A 99 -3.64 -10.36 -15.52
C LYS A 99 -3.89 -10.37 -14.01
N PRO A 100 -5.14 -10.56 -13.54
CA PRO A 100 -5.40 -10.79 -12.13
C PRO A 100 -4.62 -12.01 -11.62
N LEU A 101 -3.99 -11.87 -10.45
CA LEU A 101 -3.32 -12.97 -9.75
C LEU A 101 -4.34 -13.59 -8.78
N GLN A 102 -4.61 -14.89 -8.93
CA GLN A 102 -5.58 -15.61 -8.08
C GLN A 102 -4.92 -16.28 -6.88
N ASP A 103 -3.69 -16.78 -7.08
CA ASP A 103 -2.95 -17.55 -6.08
C ASP A 103 -1.86 -16.70 -5.41
N ALA A 104 -2.27 -15.55 -4.86
CA ALA A 104 -1.36 -14.67 -4.17
C ALA A 104 -1.00 -15.24 -2.78
N ASP A 105 0.26 -15.05 -2.37
CA ASP A 105 0.71 -15.45 -1.03
C ASP A 105 -0.04 -14.66 0.05
N ARG A 106 -0.78 -15.39 0.90
CA ARG A 106 -1.58 -14.84 1.99
C ARG A 106 -0.72 -14.08 3.02
N GLN A 107 0.44 -14.60 3.34
CA GLN A 107 1.36 -13.96 4.29
C GLN A 107 1.88 -12.63 3.75
N GLN A 108 2.19 -12.59 2.45
CA GLN A 108 2.60 -11.36 1.79
C GLN A 108 1.48 -10.31 1.79
N ILE A 109 0.24 -10.71 1.55
CA ILE A 109 -0.92 -9.80 1.62
C ILE A 109 -1.09 -9.24 3.03
N ILE A 110 -1.04 -10.09 4.06
CA ILE A 110 -1.13 -9.68 5.47
C ILE A 110 -0.03 -8.67 5.80
N HIS A 111 1.21 -8.96 5.41
CA HIS A 111 2.33 -8.06 5.62
C HIS A 111 2.12 -6.68 4.96
N ILE A 112 1.65 -6.67 3.71
CA ILE A 112 1.34 -5.43 2.98
C ILE A 112 0.23 -4.64 3.69
N LEU A 113 -0.84 -5.31 4.16
CA LEU A 113 -1.93 -4.66 4.88
C LEU A 113 -1.47 -4.06 6.21
N CYS A 114 -0.70 -4.81 7.01
CA CYS A 114 -0.16 -4.30 8.27
C CYS A 114 0.74 -3.07 8.04
N ASN A 115 1.56 -3.09 6.98
CA ASN A 115 2.38 -1.95 6.62
C ASN A 115 1.55 -0.76 6.13
N ALA A 116 0.48 -1.01 5.37
CA ALA A 116 -0.45 0.04 4.94
C ALA A 116 -1.15 0.69 6.14
N ILE A 117 -1.65 -0.11 7.10
CA ILE A 117 -2.29 0.37 8.33
C ILE A 117 -1.31 1.21 9.16
N ARG A 118 -0.06 0.75 9.30
CA ARG A 118 0.98 1.51 10.01
C ARG A 118 1.26 2.87 9.35
N LYS A 119 1.22 2.92 8.01
CA LYS A 119 1.49 4.14 7.22
C LYS A 119 0.31 5.10 7.13
N GLU A 120 -0.89 4.58 6.89
CA GLU A 120 -2.11 5.38 6.67
C GLU A 120 -2.92 5.61 7.96
N GLY A 121 -2.65 4.80 8.99
CA GLY A 121 -3.20 4.99 10.31
C GLY A 121 -4.66 4.56 10.46
N LEU A 122 -5.34 5.24 11.40
CA LEU A 122 -6.69 4.90 11.85
C LEU A 122 -7.77 4.94 10.77
N SER A 123 -7.54 5.69 9.68
CA SER A 123 -8.50 5.82 8.58
C SER A 123 -8.84 4.50 7.89
N MET A 124 -7.95 3.51 7.99
CA MET A 124 -8.15 2.18 7.44
C MET A 124 -9.05 1.28 8.30
N LEU A 125 -9.20 1.59 9.58
CA LEU A 125 -9.95 0.82 10.58
C LEU A 125 -11.15 1.62 11.08
N ASP A 126 -12.15 0.94 11.66
CA ASP A 126 -13.26 1.60 12.35
C ASP A 126 -12.86 1.98 13.80
N TRP A 127 -12.07 3.04 13.92
CA TRP A 127 -11.59 3.54 15.22
C TRP A 127 -12.62 4.46 15.87
N ASN A 128 -13.74 3.85 16.27
CA ASN A 128 -14.92 4.53 16.79
C ASN A 128 -14.81 4.91 18.29
N GLU A 129 -15.87 5.48 18.81
CA GLU A 129 -15.96 5.94 20.20
C GLU A 129 -15.84 4.79 21.22
N ASP A 130 -16.31 3.60 20.87
CA ASP A 130 -16.22 2.43 21.76
C ASP A 130 -14.76 1.98 21.94
N VAL A 131 -13.95 2.02 20.85
CA VAL A 131 -12.51 1.78 20.94
C VAL A 131 -11.85 2.80 21.86
N GLN A 132 -12.15 4.08 21.68
CA GLN A 132 -11.58 5.16 22.50
C GLN A 132 -11.99 5.05 23.96
N ARG A 133 -13.24 4.64 24.23
CA ARG A 133 -13.75 4.39 25.58
C ARG A 133 -13.02 3.26 26.26
N LEU A 134 -12.81 2.14 25.53
CA LEU A 134 -12.02 1.01 25.99
C LEU A 134 -10.57 1.43 26.32
N GLN A 135 -9.92 2.15 25.40
CA GLN A 135 -8.56 2.63 25.61
C GLN A 135 -8.43 3.51 26.88
N ARG A 136 -9.34 4.48 27.05
CA ARG A 136 -9.34 5.35 28.22
C ARG A 136 -9.54 4.56 29.51
N ARG A 137 -10.47 3.59 29.50
CA ARG A 137 -10.78 2.72 30.64
C ARG A 137 -9.54 1.91 31.07
N VAL A 138 -8.90 1.23 30.12
CA VAL A 138 -7.70 0.41 30.40
C VAL A 138 -6.53 1.30 30.84
N ALA A 139 -6.31 2.43 30.19
CA ALA A 139 -5.26 3.37 30.54
C ALA A 139 -5.44 3.92 31.98
N GLN A 140 -6.67 4.18 32.40
CA GLN A 140 -6.99 4.67 33.74
C GLN A 140 -6.71 3.61 34.79
N VAL A 141 -7.14 2.36 34.59
CA VAL A 141 -6.84 1.26 35.53
C VAL A 141 -5.33 0.99 35.58
N ARG A 142 -4.65 1.01 34.44
CA ARG A 142 -3.18 0.85 34.36
C ARG A 142 -2.44 1.94 35.16
N ALA A 143 -2.95 3.17 35.16
CA ALA A 143 -2.36 4.27 35.90
C ALA A 143 -2.60 4.12 37.42
N TRP A 144 -3.75 3.60 37.84
CA TRP A 144 -4.08 3.40 39.25
C TRP A 144 -3.48 2.13 39.85
N HIS A 145 -3.30 1.10 39.00
CA HIS A 145 -2.85 -0.24 39.38
C HIS A 145 -1.67 -0.70 38.52
N PRO A 146 -0.51 -0.03 38.61
CA PRO A 146 0.66 -0.39 37.80
C PRO A 146 1.16 -1.81 38.05
N GLU A 147 0.88 -2.38 39.24
CA GLU A 147 1.20 -3.75 39.62
C GLU A 147 0.47 -4.81 38.79
N MET A 148 -0.62 -4.44 38.10
CA MET A 148 -1.36 -5.35 37.22
C MET A 148 -0.66 -5.61 35.89
N GLU A 149 0.34 -4.81 35.54
CA GLU A 149 1.08 -4.93 34.26
C GLU A 149 0.17 -5.04 33.02
N LEU A 150 -0.90 -4.23 32.99
CA LEU A 150 -1.86 -4.25 31.88
C LEU A 150 -1.20 -3.86 30.55
N PRO A 151 -1.61 -4.50 29.42
CA PRO A 151 -1.07 -4.17 28.12
C PRO A 151 -1.33 -2.71 27.74
N ASP A 152 -0.44 -2.14 26.94
CA ASP A 152 -0.62 -0.80 26.39
C ASP A 152 -1.56 -0.84 25.18
N LEU A 153 -2.78 -0.39 25.35
CA LEU A 153 -3.76 -0.24 24.30
C LEU A 153 -3.78 1.18 23.69
N SER A 154 -2.73 1.98 23.90
CA SER A 154 -2.65 3.29 23.25
C SER A 154 -2.64 3.15 21.74
N THR A 155 -3.21 4.14 21.05
CA THR A 155 -3.26 4.16 19.59
C THR A 155 -1.87 4.05 18.97
N ALA A 156 -0.87 4.74 19.54
CA ALA A 156 0.51 4.71 19.05
C ALA A 156 1.09 3.29 19.12
N HIS A 157 0.97 2.64 20.29
CA HIS A 157 1.46 1.27 20.48
C HIS A 157 0.76 0.26 19.58
N LEU A 158 -0.56 0.34 19.46
CA LEU A 158 -1.34 -0.57 18.60
C LEU A 158 -1.02 -0.41 17.12
N MET A 159 -0.72 0.80 16.66
CA MET A 159 -0.29 1.03 15.28
C MET A 159 1.12 0.49 15.02
N GLU A 160 2.03 0.68 15.95
CA GLU A 160 3.40 0.18 15.87
C GLU A 160 3.42 -1.35 15.85
N THR A 161 2.64 -1.99 16.72
CA THR A 161 2.55 -3.45 16.87
C THR A 161 1.49 -4.10 16.00
N ALA A 162 0.91 -3.39 15.03
CA ALA A 162 -0.15 -3.91 14.18
C ALA A 162 0.18 -5.26 13.51
N GLY A 163 1.46 -5.50 13.21
CA GLY A 163 1.95 -6.78 12.67
C GLY A 163 1.89 -7.96 13.64
N GLU A 164 1.67 -7.73 14.92
CA GLU A 164 1.65 -8.77 15.96
C GLU A 164 0.22 -9.24 16.28
N TRP A 165 -0.71 -8.30 16.45
CA TRP A 165 -2.07 -8.62 16.89
C TRP A 165 -3.08 -8.73 15.75
N LEU A 166 -2.89 -7.99 14.64
CA LEU A 166 -3.88 -7.90 13.57
C LEU A 166 -3.91 -9.10 12.61
N PRO A 167 -2.78 -9.78 12.28
CA PRO A 167 -2.74 -10.85 11.28
C PRO A 167 -3.78 -11.94 11.49
N PHE A 168 -4.00 -12.36 12.74
CA PHE A 168 -4.99 -13.38 13.08
C PHE A 168 -6.41 -12.99 12.65
N TYR A 169 -6.76 -11.71 12.75
CA TYR A 169 -8.09 -11.19 12.40
C TYR A 169 -8.26 -10.85 10.93
N LEU A 170 -7.14 -10.71 10.20
CA LEU A 170 -7.17 -10.49 8.76
C LEU A 170 -7.50 -11.76 7.99
N ASP A 171 -7.11 -12.92 8.51
CA ASP A 171 -7.29 -14.23 7.86
C ASP A 171 -8.15 -15.17 8.71
N GLN A 172 -9.40 -14.80 8.94
CA GLN A 172 -10.35 -15.65 9.68
C GLN A 172 -11.34 -16.36 8.77
N GLY A 173 -11.61 -17.63 9.07
CA GLY A 173 -12.61 -18.43 8.35
C GLY A 173 -12.24 -18.69 6.90
N GLY A 174 -10.96 -18.70 6.55
CA GLY A 174 -10.48 -18.96 5.18
C GLY A 174 -10.65 -17.78 4.22
N LYS A 175 -11.24 -16.68 4.70
CA LYS A 175 -11.42 -15.46 3.91
C LYS A 175 -10.45 -14.36 4.37
N LEU A 176 -9.46 -14.10 3.54
CA LEU A 176 -8.51 -13.01 3.74
C LEU A 176 -9.16 -11.67 3.39
N LYS A 177 -9.01 -10.68 4.28
CA LYS A 177 -9.43 -9.31 4.01
C LYS A 177 -8.42 -8.62 3.09
N THR A 178 -8.93 -7.90 2.11
CA THR A 178 -8.10 -7.27 1.06
C THR A 178 -8.46 -5.81 0.79
N SER A 179 -9.39 -5.26 1.58
CA SER A 179 -9.90 -3.89 1.36
C SER A 179 -10.16 -3.16 2.67
N THR A 180 -10.09 -1.83 2.63
CA THR A 180 -10.50 -0.95 3.74
C THR A 180 -11.94 -1.20 4.18
N ALA A 181 -12.84 -1.48 3.23
CA ALA A 181 -14.24 -1.78 3.55
C ALA A 181 -14.40 -3.04 4.38
N GLU A 182 -13.55 -4.06 4.18
CA GLU A 182 -13.52 -5.28 5.00
C GLU A 182 -12.82 -5.06 6.34
N LEU A 183 -11.76 -4.24 6.36
CA LEU A 183 -11.04 -3.89 7.58
C LEU A 183 -11.94 -3.14 8.57
N ARG A 184 -12.76 -2.20 8.08
CA ARG A 184 -13.71 -1.44 8.91
C ARG A 184 -14.86 -2.27 9.48
N LYS A 185 -15.04 -3.52 9.02
CA LYS A 185 -16.01 -4.46 9.61
C LYS A 185 -15.45 -5.25 10.79
N LEU A 186 -14.17 -5.08 11.11
CA LEU A 186 -13.58 -5.69 12.30
C LEU A 186 -14.18 -5.08 13.56
N ASN A 187 -14.59 -5.93 14.50
CA ASN A 187 -15.02 -5.48 15.82
C ASN A 187 -13.80 -5.18 16.68
N LEU A 188 -13.22 -3.99 16.50
CA LEU A 188 -12.01 -3.58 17.19
C LEU A 188 -12.14 -3.58 18.72
N PRO A 189 -13.22 -3.10 19.34
CA PRO A 189 -13.36 -3.19 20.79
C PRO A 189 -13.21 -4.62 21.32
N LYS A 190 -13.85 -5.58 20.65
CA LYS A 190 -13.75 -7.00 21.01
C LYS A 190 -12.34 -7.55 20.80
N ILE A 191 -11.70 -7.19 19.69
CA ILE A 191 -10.34 -7.60 19.33
C ILE A 191 -9.34 -7.08 20.38
N LEU A 192 -9.43 -5.82 20.74
CA LEU A 192 -8.52 -5.20 21.71
C LEU A 192 -8.78 -5.71 23.13
N TRP A 193 -10.04 -5.94 23.49
CA TRP A 193 -10.38 -6.57 24.75
C TRP A 193 -9.79 -7.99 24.89
N ALA A 194 -9.81 -8.76 23.81
CA ALA A 194 -9.27 -10.12 23.79
C ALA A 194 -7.73 -10.18 23.93
N GLN A 195 -7.02 -9.06 23.80
CA GLN A 195 -5.57 -9.00 24.07
C GLN A 195 -5.24 -8.95 25.57
N ILE A 196 -6.24 -8.66 26.41
CA ILE A 196 -6.07 -8.61 27.87
C ILE A 196 -6.36 -10.01 28.41
N PRO A 197 -5.47 -10.56 29.29
CA PRO A 197 -5.75 -11.83 29.96
C PRO A 197 -7.08 -11.83 30.71
N TYR A 198 -7.79 -12.95 30.68
CA TYR A 198 -9.16 -13.04 31.24
C TYR A 198 -9.27 -12.59 32.70
N GLU A 199 -8.31 -12.97 33.53
CA GLU A 199 -8.25 -12.56 34.95
C GLU A 199 -8.17 -11.03 35.08
N GLN A 200 -7.34 -10.40 34.25
CA GLN A 200 -7.20 -8.94 34.22
C GLN A 200 -8.46 -8.27 33.68
N GLN A 201 -9.19 -8.88 32.73
CA GLN A 201 -10.46 -8.36 32.24
C GLN A 201 -11.49 -8.28 33.39
N GLN A 202 -11.61 -9.32 34.19
CA GLN A 202 -12.49 -9.33 35.37
C GLN A 202 -12.14 -8.23 36.36
N GLU A 203 -10.87 -8.02 36.61
CA GLU A 203 -10.40 -7.01 37.55
C GLU A 203 -10.65 -5.58 37.00
N ILE A 204 -10.46 -5.37 35.68
CA ILE A 204 -10.83 -4.10 35.03
C ILE A 204 -12.34 -3.85 35.17
N ASP A 205 -13.18 -4.88 34.97
CA ASP A 205 -14.64 -4.77 35.09
C ASP A 205 -15.07 -4.43 36.50
N ARG A 206 -14.34 -4.93 37.52
CA ARG A 206 -14.57 -4.60 38.94
C ARG A 206 -14.13 -3.18 39.29
N LEU A 207 -12.96 -2.74 38.82
CA LEU A 207 -12.37 -1.44 39.19
C LEU A 207 -12.95 -0.27 38.39
N ALA A 208 -13.30 -0.50 37.14
CA ALA A 208 -13.86 0.50 36.24
C ALA A 208 -15.05 -0.08 35.46
N PRO A 209 -16.22 -0.28 36.09
CA PRO A 209 -17.39 -0.85 35.45
C PRO A 209 -17.89 0.06 34.33
N THR A 210 -18.41 -0.55 33.25
CA THR A 210 -18.98 0.19 32.09
C THR A 210 -20.30 0.90 32.43
N HIS A 211 -21.01 0.41 33.45
CA HIS A 211 -22.29 0.97 33.92
C HIS A 211 -22.26 1.04 35.46
N ILE A 212 -22.61 2.20 35.99
CA ILE A 212 -22.81 2.40 37.41
C ILE A 212 -24.32 2.48 37.64
N VAL A 213 -24.86 1.57 38.45
CA VAL A 213 -26.25 1.70 38.92
C VAL A 213 -26.26 2.73 40.03
N VAL A 214 -26.81 3.87 39.73
CA VAL A 214 -27.05 4.90 40.74
C VAL A 214 -28.38 4.56 41.44
N PRO A 215 -28.40 4.47 42.79
CA PRO A 215 -29.59 4.16 43.54
C PRO A 215 -30.66 5.27 43.48
#